data_5db59d06953b581deaf73a4ead309f93
#
_entry.id   5db59d06953b581deaf73a4ead309f93
#
_cell.length_a   1.000
_cell.length_b   1.000
_cell.length_c   1.000
_cell.angle_alpha   90.00
_cell.angle_beta   90.00
_cell.angle_gamma   90.00
#
_symmetry.space_group_name_H-M   'P 1'
#
loop_
_entity.id
_entity.type
_entity.pdbx_description
1 polymer ?
#
loop_
_entity_poly.entity_id
_entity_poly.type
_entity_poly.pdbx_seq_one_letter_code
_entity_poly.pdbx_strand_id
1 'polypeptide(L)'
;MLRKKMVEAAANHGCAVVAAATYPGTMGESGRLITEKDRYEAMAEANVMLAREQLICGCHVHVTVPDPDQAIRLMNRVRRWLPCLLALTVNSPYWEGEDTGFSSFRTEVWTRWPTAGPTGEFESAAAYESMMDQLVASGVVVDKAMAYWDVRPSERFPTLEIRIADVMPSIDDVVMFAGLVRALVGWCGSDTGDWPPIRRELLQASNWRAARSGVSDVLVDPADGSQRPARQAICELVERLAPELDRRGELAQVTEAVDAFFDRGTGADRQRRAYGRRQLMADVVDAVTLQRNGQPAMG
;
A
#
# COMPACT_ATOMS: atom_id res chain seq x y z
N MET A 1 13.80 9.47 12.21
CA MET A 1 13.85 9.53 13.69
C MET A 1 13.07 8.40 14.36
N LEU A 2 11.79 8.15 14.06
CA LEU A 2 10.96 7.10 14.70
C LEU A 2 11.49 5.68 14.47
N ARG A 3 11.79 5.29 13.20
CA ARG A 3 12.35 3.96 12.91
C ARG A 3 13.62 3.65 13.70
N LYS A 4 14.52 4.63 13.84
CA LYS A 4 15.74 4.47 14.66
C LYS A 4 15.40 4.13 16.10
N LYS A 5 14.45 4.84 16.72
CA LYS A 5 13.98 4.55 18.09
C LYS A 5 13.37 3.15 18.20
N MET A 6 12.60 2.71 17.18
CA MET A 6 12.04 1.36 17.16
C MET A 6 13.12 0.29 17.08
N VAL A 7 14.15 0.48 16.24
CA VAL A 7 15.28 -0.45 16.12
C VAL A 7 16.07 -0.52 17.43
N GLU A 8 16.33 0.62 18.07
CA GLU A 8 17.00 0.68 19.37
C GLU A 8 16.19 -0.03 20.46
N ALA A 9 14.87 0.20 20.51
CA ALA A 9 13.98 -0.46 21.47
C ALA A 9 13.93 -1.98 21.25
N ALA A 10 13.81 -2.44 20.01
CA ALA A 10 13.79 -3.86 19.68
C ALA A 10 15.09 -4.56 20.05
N ALA A 11 16.24 -3.91 19.79
CA ALA A 11 17.57 -4.45 20.14
C ALA A 11 17.74 -4.69 21.64
N ASN A 12 17.14 -3.85 22.51
CA ASN A 12 17.16 -4.03 23.95
C ASN A 12 16.41 -5.29 24.41
N HIS A 13 15.58 -5.85 23.55
CA HIS A 13 14.81 -7.09 23.79
C HIS A 13 15.33 -8.27 22.95
N GLY A 14 16.52 -8.16 22.35
CA GLY A 14 17.07 -9.20 21.47
C GLY A 14 16.31 -9.42 20.18
N CYS A 15 15.51 -8.43 19.75
CA CYS A 15 14.70 -8.47 18.53
C CYS A 15 15.24 -7.56 17.43
N ALA A 16 14.91 -7.88 16.18
CA ALA A 16 15.15 -7.03 15.04
C ALA A 16 13.84 -6.46 14.49
N VAL A 17 13.89 -5.29 13.86
CA VAL A 17 12.75 -4.70 13.14
C VAL A 17 12.89 -5.01 11.67
N VAL A 18 11.86 -5.61 11.08
CA VAL A 18 11.80 -6.00 9.66
C VAL A 18 10.77 -5.12 8.95
N ALA A 19 11.16 -4.50 7.83
CA ALA A 19 10.24 -3.76 6.98
C ALA A 19 9.84 -4.63 5.77
N ALA A 20 9.13 -5.73 6.04
CA ALA A 20 8.61 -6.66 5.05
C ALA A 20 7.07 -6.59 5.03
N ALA A 21 6.48 -6.56 3.84
CA ALA A 21 5.02 -6.49 3.72
C ALA A 21 4.35 -7.86 3.88
N THR A 22 5.06 -8.95 3.57
CA THR A 22 4.83 -10.31 4.03
C THR A 22 6.10 -10.83 4.69
N TYR A 23 5.99 -11.76 5.65
CA TYR A 23 7.19 -12.40 6.19
C TYR A 23 7.77 -13.37 5.13
N PRO A 24 9.05 -13.21 4.73
CA PRO A 24 9.61 -14.00 3.63
C PRO A 24 9.83 -15.47 3.96
N GLY A 25 10.15 -15.79 5.22
CA GLY A 25 10.42 -17.17 5.66
C GLY A 25 9.15 -17.95 5.98
N THR A 26 9.34 -19.19 6.43
CA THR A 26 8.23 -20.01 6.94
C THR A 26 7.80 -19.56 8.33
N MET A 27 6.52 -19.44 8.54
CA MET A 27 5.94 -19.16 9.85
C MET A 27 5.73 -20.47 10.62
N GLY A 28 6.44 -20.62 11.74
CA GLY A 28 6.09 -21.64 12.71
C GLY A 28 4.72 -21.39 13.38
N GLU A 29 4.25 -22.34 14.17
CA GLU A 29 2.97 -22.19 14.90
C GLU A 29 2.89 -20.93 15.76
N SER A 30 4.00 -20.50 16.36
CA SER A 30 4.09 -19.28 17.15
C SER A 30 3.88 -17.98 16.35
N GLY A 31 4.13 -17.98 15.05
CA GLY A 31 3.91 -16.82 14.17
C GLY A 31 2.44 -16.57 13.83
N ARG A 32 1.56 -17.50 14.19
CA ARG A 32 0.12 -17.44 13.91
C ARG A 32 -0.72 -17.01 15.13
N LEU A 33 -0.09 -16.47 16.17
CA LEU A 33 -0.78 -16.00 17.36
C LEU A 33 -1.52 -14.70 17.07
N ILE A 34 -2.76 -14.65 17.52
CA ILE A 34 -3.61 -13.46 17.44
C ILE A 34 -3.43 -12.67 18.74
N THR A 35 -3.36 -11.34 18.62
CA THR A 35 -3.25 -10.46 19.78
C THR A 35 -4.45 -10.65 20.71
N GLU A 36 -4.19 -10.93 21.97
CA GLU A 36 -5.21 -11.14 23.02
C GLU A 36 -5.94 -9.82 23.33
N LYS A 37 -6.98 -9.53 22.55
CA LYS A 37 -7.94 -8.44 22.74
C LYS A 37 -9.29 -8.88 22.17
N ASP A 38 -10.37 -8.60 22.87
CA ASP A 38 -11.75 -8.98 22.53
C ASP A 38 -12.07 -8.72 21.05
N ARG A 39 -11.65 -7.55 20.51
CA ARG A 39 -11.89 -7.18 19.11
C ARG A 39 -11.18 -8.12 18.12
N TYR A 40 -9.94 -8.51 18.42
CA TYR A 40 -9.17 -9.39 17.53
C TYR A 40 -9.61 -10.85 17.68
N GLU A 41 -10.07 -11.24 18.83
CA GLU A 41 -10.66 -12.56 19.08
C GLU A 41 -11.97 -12.70 18.30
N ALA A 42 -12.89 -11.72 18.41
CA ALA A 42 -14.12 -11.70 17.61
C ALA A 42 -13.84 -11.69 16.10
N MET A 43 -12.84 -10.93 15.65
CA MET A 43 -12.41 -10.93 14.26
C MET A 43 -11.87 -12.30 13.82
N ALA A 44 -11.11 -12.97 14.69
CA ALA A 44 -10.56 -14.30 14.43
C ALA A 44 -11.64 -15.37 14.35
N GLU A 45 -12.64 -15.30 15.23
CA GLU A 45 -13.81 -16.19 15.18
C GLU A 45 -14.60 -16.01 13.89
N ALA A 46 -14.85 -14.76 13.48
CA ALA A 46 -15.60 -14.46 12.27
C ALA A 46 -14.87 -14.84 10.97
N ASN A 47 -13.54 -14.73 10.93
CA ASN A 47 -12.75 -14.91 9.70
C ASN A 47 -11.87 -16.18 9.69
N VAL A 48 -11.84 -16.93 10.77
CA VAL A 48 -11.24 -18.27 10.90
C VAL A 48 -9.81 -18.33 10.33
N MET A 49 -9.59 -19.05 9.24
CA MET A 49 -8.29 -19.24 8.59
C MET A 49 -7.70 -17.92 8.08
N LEU A 50 -8.54 -17.04 7.53
CA LEU A 50 -8.05 -15.75 6.99
C LEU A 50 -7.35 -14.90 8.05
N ALA A 51 -7.89 -14.88 9.27
CA ALA A 51 -7.27 -14.13 10.37
C ALA A 51 -5.92 -14.73 10.80
N ARG A 52 -5.78 -16.05 10.78
CA ARG A 52 -4.53 -16.76 11.13
C ARG A 52 -3.43 -16.59 10.09
N GLU A 53 -3.81 -16.39 8.83
CA GLU A 53 -2.86 -16.19 7.73
C GLU A 53 -2.59 -14.70 7.44
N GLN A 54 -3.09 -13.81 8.29
CA GLN A 54 -2.99 -12.35 8.09
C GLN A 54 -1.70 -11.77 8.70
N LEU A 55 -0.53 -12.27 8.28
CA LEU A 55 0.76 -11.69 8.65
C LEU A 55 1.28 -10.76 7.54
N ILE A 56 0.69 -9.58 7.46
CA ILE A 56 1.02 -8.58 6.45
C ILE A 56 1.24 -7.21 7.07
N CYS A 57 2.04 -6.37 6.43
CA CYS A 57 2.31 -5.01 6.86
C CYS A 57 2.26 -4.03 5.68
N GLY A 58 1.39 -3.03 5.77
CA GLY A 58 1.26 -1.97 4.79
C GLY A 58 1.81 -0.63 5.26
N CYS A 59 1.87 0.33 4.35
CA CYS A 59 2.13 1.72 4.63
C CYS A 59 0.88 2.54 4.31
N HIS A 60 0.37 3.28 5.30
CA HIS A 60 -0.77 4.16 5.11
C HIS A 60 -0.32 5.61 5.10
N VAL A 61 -0.86 6.39 4.16
CA VAL A 61 -0.65 7.84 4.10
C VAL A 61 -1.98 8.54 4.29
N HIS A 62 -2.02 9.44 5.27
CA HIS A 62 -3.17 10.28 5.56
C HIS A 62 -2.94 11.70 5.03
N VAL A 63 -3.88 12.18 4.22
CA VAL A 63 -3.88 13.57 3.73
C VAL A 63 -5.11 14.28 4.30
N THR A 64 -4.90 15.44 4.91
CA THR A 64 -5.98 16.23 5.54
C THR A 64 -7.02 16.65 4.52
N VAL A 65 -8.27 16.27 4.73
CA VAL A 65 -9.45 16.62 3.94
C VAL A 65 -10.61 16.77 4.93
N PRO A 66 -10.85 17.97 5.48
CA PRO A 66 -11.84 18.14 6.56
C PRO A 66 -13.29 18.02 6.13
N ASP A 67 -13.60 18.35 4.88
CA ASP A 67 -14.96 18.26 4.33
C ASP A 67 -15.26 16.82 3.90
N PRO A 68 -16.29 16.16 4.47
CA PRO A 68 -16.61 14.76 4.15
C PRO A 68 -17.00 14.54 2.69
N ASP A 69 -17.79 15.43 2.09
CA ASP A 69 -18.18 15.30 0.68
C ASP A 69 -17.00 15.54 -0.25
N GLN A 70 -16.07 16.46 0.12
CA GLN A 70 -14.81 16.60 -0.58
C GLN A 70 -13.97 15.31 -0.48
N ALA A 71 -13.91 14.69 0.69
CA ALA A 71 -13.18 13.43 0.87
C ALA A 71 -13.70 12.32 -0.05
N ILE A 72 -15.02 12.21 -0.23
CA ILE A 72 -15.63 11.25 -1.15
C ILE A 72 -15.32 11.59 -2.61
N ARG A 73 -15.44 12.86 -3.02
CA ARG A 73 -15.05 13.28 -4.38
C ARG A 73 -13.59 12.95 -4.68
N LEU A 74 -12.70 13.25 -3.74
CA LEU A 74 -11.27 12.94 -3.88
C LEU A 74 -11.01 11.45 -3.87
N MET A 75 -11.66 10.68 -3.01
CA MET A 75 -11.61 9.22 -3.00
C MET A 75 -11.95 8.65 -4.38
N ASN A 76 -13.05 9.10 -5.00
CA ASN A 76 -13.45 8.65 -6.33
C ASN A 76 -12.40 8.96 -7.40
N ARG A 77 -11.74 10.12 -7.34
CA ARG A 77 -10.73 10.56 -8.32
C ARG A 77 -9.38 9.85 -8.16
N VAL A 78 -8.87 9.73 -6.94
CA VAL A 78 -7.55 9.15 -6.68
C VAL A 78 -7.49 7.65 -7.02
N ARG A 79 -8.61 6.94 -7.03
CA ARG A 79 -8.66 5.49 -7.33
C ARG A 79 -8.00 5.13 -8.65
N ARG A 80 -8.12 5.98 -9.67
CA ARG A 80 -7.49 5.77 -10.98
C ARG A 80 -5.98 5.55 -10.90
N TRP A 81 -5.32 6.19 -9.94
CA TRP A 81 -3.87 6.24 -9.84
C TRP A 81 -3.29 5.25 -8.83
N LEU A 82 -4.16 4.56 -8.10
CA LEU A 82 -3.74 3.57 -7.11
C LEU A 82 -2.87 2.45 -7.69
N PRO A 83 -3.09 1.93 -8.91
CA PRO A 83 -2.21 0.93 -9.51
C PRO A 83 -0.76 1.43 -9.69
N CYS A 84 -0.56 2.71 -10.08
CA CYS A 84 0.77 3.32 -10.15
C CYS A 84 1.43 3.41 -8.78
N LEU A 85 0.67 3.82 -7.76
CA LEU A 85 1.14 3.91 -6.39
C LEU A 85 1.50 2.54 -5.81
N LEU A 86 0.69 1.51 -6.08
CA LEU A 86 1.00 0.14 -5.68
C LEU A 86 2.30 -0.35 -6.33
N ALA A 87 2.44 -0.16 -7.65
CA ALA A 87 3.63 -0.60 -8.39
C ALA A 87 4.95 -0.01 -7.83
N LEU A 88 4.91 1.23 -7.34
CA LEU A 88 6.04 1.89 -6.68
C LEU A 88 6.39 1.32 -5.30
N THR A 89 5.46 0.64 -4.64
CA THR A 89 5.61 0.25 -3.23
C THR A 89 5.74 -1.25 -3.01
N VAL A 90 5.70 -2.06 -4.08
CA VAL A 90 5.73 -3.52 -3.97
C VAL A 90 6.96 -4.04 -3.22
N ASN A 91 6.75 -4.82 -2.16
CA ASN A 91 7.80 -5.29 -1.26
C ASN A 91 7.44 -6.63 -0.59
N SER A 92 6.72 -7.52 -1.28
CA SER A 92 6.31 -8.82 -0.72
C SER A 92 6.31 -9.93 -1.76
N PRO A 93 7.50 -10.28 -2.35
CA PRO A 93 7.57 -11.33 -3.36
C PRO A 93 7.58 -12.74 -2.75
N TYR A 94 7.90 -12.89 -1.45
CA TYR A 94 8.02 -14.17 -0.77
C TYR A 94 6.90 -14.40 0.23
N TRP A 95 6.44 -15.67 0.29
CA TRP A 95 5.46 -16.17 1.25
C TRP A 95 5.78 -17.60 1.60
N GLU A 96 5.82 -17.95 2.89
CA GLU A 96 6.15 -19.31 3.40
C GLU A 96 7.45 -19.89 2.80
N GLY A 97 8.45 -19.03 2.59
CA GLY A 97 9.77 -19.43 2.09
C GLY A 97 9.88 -19.57 0.57
N GLU A 98 8.82 -19.28 -0.18
CA GLU A 98 8.79 -19.44 -1.64
C GLU A 98 8.59 -18.11 -2.36
N ASP A 99 9.18 -17.95 -3.57
CA ASP A 99 8.86 -16.84 -4.46
C ASP A 99 7.48 -17.07 -5.07
N THR A 100 6.53 -16.22 -4.72
CA THR A 100 5.14 -16.32 -5.18
C THR A 100 4.94 -15.95 -6.64
N GLY A 101 5.96 -15.38 -7.28
CA GLY A 101 5.87 -14.78 -8.59
C GLY A 101 5.19 -13.41 -8.61
N PHE A 102 4.64 -12.91 -7.51
CA PHE A 102 4.12 -11.55 -7.35
C PHE A 102 5.18 -10.60 -6.81
N SER A 103 5.07 -9.31 -7.11
CA SER A 103 5.89 -8.27 -6.49
C SER A 103 5.25 -7.75 -5.20
N SER A 104 3.91 -7.79 -5.09
CA SER A 104 3.14 -7.57 -3.85
C SER A 104 2.18 -8.73 -3.60
N PHE A 105 2.64 -9.79 -2.95
CA PHE A 105 1.76 -10.87 -2.49
C PHE A 105 0.89 -10.45 -1.30
N ARG A 106 1.30 -9.42 -0.56
CA ARG A 106 0.45 -8.76 0.44
C ARG A 106 -0.91 -8.37 -0.14
N THR A 107 -0.94 -7.85 -1.37
CA THR A 107 -2.21 -7.47 -2.03
C THR A 107 -3.12 -8.67 -2.20
N GLU A 108 -2.59 -9.84 -2.60
CA GLU A 108 -3.36 -11.08 -2.75
C GLU A 108 -3.87 -11.61 -1.40
N VAL A 109 -3.03 -11.57 -0.36
CA VAL A 109 -3.45 -11.94 1.01
C VAL A 109 -4.54 -11.01 1.52
N TRP A 110 -4.39 -9.70 1.28
CA TRP A 110 -5.32 -8.66 1.72
C TRP A 110 -6.68 -8.77 1.05
N THR A 111 -6.72 -9.02 -0.26
CA THR A 111 -7.97 -9.10 -1.04
C THR A 111 -8.83 -10.31 -0.74
N ARG A 112 -8.35 -11.25 0.06
CA ARG A 112 -9.17 -12.36 0.59
C ARG A 112 -10.22 -11.89 1.62
N TRP A 113 -10.06 -10.72 2.22
CA TRP A 113 -11.05 -10.15 3.13
C TRP A 113 -12.25 -9.60 2.36
N PRO A 114 -13.48 -9.78 2.87
CA PRO A 114 -14.70 -9.48 2.12
C PRO A 114 -14.84 -8.00 1.75
N THR A 115 -14.21 -7.10 2.51
CA THR A 115 -14.27 -5.65 2.31
C THR A 115 -12.95 -5.06 1.77
N ALA A 116 -11.97 -5.88 1.41
CA ALA A 116 -10.69 -5.39 0.90
C ALA A 116 -10.73 -5.05 -0.59
N GLY A 117 -9.78 -4.21 -1.01
CA GLY A 117 -9.60 -3.84 -2.42
C GLY A 117 -10.34 -2.57 -2.84
N PRO A 118 -10.56 -2.41 -4.15
CA PRO A 118 -11.19 -1.20 -4.68
C PRO A 118 -12.70 -1.18 -4.42
N THR A 119 -13.25 0.02 -4.20
CA THR A 119 -14.69 0.26 -4.10
C THR A 119 -15.31 0.68 -5.43
N GLY A 120 -16.64 0.68 -5.50
CA GLY A 120 -17.39 1.52 -6.42
C GLY A 120 -17.25 3.01 -6.09
N GLU A 121 -17.93 3.86 -6.85
CA GLU A 121 -18.06 5.30 -6.57
C GLU A 121 -19.18 5.55 -5.57
N PHE A 122 -19.01 6.62 -4.79
CA PHE A 122 -20.04 7.12 -3.89
C PHE A 122 -20.43 8.53 -4.32
N GLU A 123 -21.71 8.81 -4.35
CA GLU A 123 -22.25 10.11 -4.75
C GLU A 123 -22.03 11.20 -3.69
N SER A 124 -21.98 10.81 -2.41
CA SER A 124 -21.87 11.70 -1.26
C SER A 124 -21.31 11.01 -0.03
N ALA A 125 -20.94 11.78 0.98
CA ALA A 125 -20.59 11.26 2.29
C ALA A 125 -21.76 10.49 2.93
N ALA A 126 -23.00 10.95 2.75
CA ALA A 126 -24.18 10.25 3.25
C ALA A 126 -24.37 8.87 2.59
N ALA A 127 -24.13 8.74 1.28
CA ALA A 127 -24.19 7.45 0.58
C ALA A 127 -23.08 6.51 1.06
N TYR A 128 -21.87 7.05 1.32
CA TYR A 128 -20.77 6.29 1.91
C TYR A 128 -21.14 5.78 3.29
N GLU A 129 -21.60 6.62 4.19
CA GLU A 129 -21.99 6.24 5.56
C GLU A 129 -23.13 5.21 5.56
N SER A 130 -24.13 5.38 4.70
CA SER A 130 -25.21 4.40 4.54
C SER A 130 -24.68 3.02 4.13
N MET A 131 -23.71 2.94 3.22
CA MET A 131 -23.07 1.68 2.84
C MET A 131 -22.30 1.07 4.02
N MET A 132 -21.59 1.90 4.80
CA MET A 132 -20.87 1.45 5.99
C MET A 132 -21.81 0.85 7.03
N ASP A 133 -22.95 1.50 7.28
CA ASP A 133 -23.97 1.01 8.21
C ASP A 133 -24.59 -0.32 7.72
N GLN A 134 -24.82 -0.46 6.42
CA GLN A 134 -25.30 -1.72 5.82
C GLN A 134 -24.28 -2.86 5.96
N LEU A 135 -22.98 -2.58 5.78
CA LEU A 135 -21.92 -3.57 5.98
C LEU A 135 -21.87 -4.07 7.44
N VAL A 136 -21.99 -3.17 8.41
CA VAL A 136 -22.07 -3.55 9.82
C VAL A 136 -23.35 -4.32 10.11
N ALA A 137 -24.51 -3.84 9.62
CA ALA A 137 -25.80 -4.50 9.81
C ALA A 137 -25.85 -5.91 9.17
N SER A 138 -25.08 -6.15 8.11
CA SER A 138 -24.97 -7.48 7.48
C SER A 138 -24.25 -8.51 8.35
N GLY A 139 -23.54 -8.07 9.40
CA GLY A 139 -22.70 -8.93 10.24
C GLY A 139 -21.39 -9.40 9.59
N VAL A 140 -21.10 -8.96 8.36
CA VAL A 140 -19.83 -9.31 7.66
C VAL A 140 -18.63 -8.62 8.30
N VAL A 141 -18.84 -7.40 8.81
CA VAL A 141 -17.84 -6.62 9.54
C VAL A 141 -18.35 -6.28 10.94
N VAL A 142 -17.45 -6.31 11.92
CA VAL A 142 -17.78 -6.00 13.33
C VAL A 142 -17.96 -4.50 13.53
N ASP A 143 -17.18 -3.70 12.83
CA ASP A 143 -17.21 -2.23 12.89
C ASP A 143 -16.77 -1.60 11.56
N LYS A 144 -16.99 -0.30 11.40
CA LYS A 144 -16.63 0.47 10.20
C LYS A 144 -15.12 0.44 9.90
N ALA A 145 -14.25 0.26 10.90
CA ALA A 145 -12.80 0.17 10.70
C ALA A 145 -12.39 -1.07 9.90
N MET A 146 -13.26 -2.07 9.79
CA MET A 146 -13.08 -3.26 8.95
C MET A 146 -13.43 -3.06 7.46
N ALA A 147 -13.78 -1.86 7.04
CA ALA A 147 -13.80 -1.53 5.60
C ALA A 147 -12.37 -1.36 5.09
N TYR A 148 -11.80 -2.45 4.61
CA TYR A 148 -10.39 -2.56 4.24
C TYR A 148 -10.11 -2.08 2.80
N TRP A 149 -10.83 -1.06 2.34
CA TRP A 149 -10.68 -0.48 1.02
C TRP A 149 -9.31 0.16 0.80
N ASP A 150 -8.85 0.18 -0.45
CA ASP A 150 -7.53 0.70 -0.85
C ASP A 150 -7.37 2.20 -0.56
N VAL A 151 -8.46 2.93 -0.54
CA VAL A 151 -8.57 4.33 -0.14
C VAL A 151 -9.92 4.56 0.54
N ARG A 152 -9.93 5.34 1.63
CA ARG A 152 -11.17 5.67 2.35
C ARG A 152 -11.01 6.94 3.20
N PRO A 153 -12.10 7.62 3.56
CA PRO A 153 -12.10 8.55 4.68
C PRO A 153 -11.69 7.83 5.97
N SER A 154 -10.87 8.48 6.80
CA SER A 154 -10.49 7.92 8.10
C SER A 154 -11.57 8.18 9.14
N GLU A 155 -11.92 7.15 9.93
CA GLU A 155 -12.90 7.29 11.03
C GLU A 155 -12.41 8.17 12.18
N ARG A 156 -11.08 8.25 12.37
CA ARG A 156 -10.49 8.90 13.55
C ARG A 156 -9.97 10.31 13.27
N PHE A 157 -9.65 10.60 12.04
CA PHE A 157 -8.99 11.83 11.64
C PHE A 157 -9.68 12.42 10.42
N PRO A 158 -9.74 13.76 10.26
CA PRO A 158 -10.29 14.41 9.09
C PRO A 158 -9.33 14.27 7.89
N THR A 159 -9.10 13.04 7.45
CA THR A 159 -8.12 12.71 6.41
C THR A 159 -8.67 11.68 5.44
N LEU A 160 -8.22 11.75 4.18
CA LEU A 160 -8.30 10.65 3.24
C LEU A 160 -7.09 9.74 3.46
N GLU A 161 -7.33 8.45 3.69
CA GLU A 161 -6.35 7.43 4.00
C GLU A 161 -6.10 6.56 2.77
N ILE A 162 -4.88 6.59 2.23
CA ILE A 162 -4.41 5.72 1.14
C ILE A 162 -3.73 4.50 1.77
N ARG A 163 -4.21 3.29 1.46
CA ARG A 163 -3.88 2.03 2.15
C ARG A 163 -3.25 0.97 1.27
N ILE A 164 -3.18 1.22 -0.04
CA ILE A 164 -2.80 0.22 -1.05
C ILE A 164 -1.34 -0.24 -0.93
N ALA A 165 -0.47 0.57 -0.34
CA ALA A 165 0.98 0.37 -0.35
C ALA A 165 1.47 -0.73 0.59
N ASP A 166 2.44 -1.50 0.14
CA ASP A 166 3.29 -2.32 1.00
C ASP A 166 4.15 -1.43 1.91
N VAL A 167 4.56 -1.94 3.08
CA VAL A 167 5.59 -1.26 3.87
C VAL A 167 6.90 -1.24 3.08
N MET A 168 7.54 -0.07 2.99
CA MET A 168 8.78 0.08 2.24
C MET A 168 10.00 0.05 3.18
N PRO A 169 11.08 -0.67 2.83
CA PRO A 169 12.30 -0.72 3.66
C PRO A 169 13.01 0.64 3.71
N SER A 170 13.19 1.32 2.58
CA SER A 170 13.85 2.62 2.49
C SER A 170 12.98 3.77 3.01
N ILE A 171 13.56 4.65 3.82
CA ILE A 171 12.89 5.90 4.25
C ILE A 171 12.69 6.84 3.06
N ASP A 172 13.63 6.86 2.12
CA ASP A 172 13.55 7.72 0.93
C ASP A 172 12.36 7.31 0.04
N ASP A 173 12.13 5.99 -0.12
CA ASP A 173 10.96 5.48 -0.83
C ASP A 173 9.65 5.87 -0.11
N VAL A 174 9.62 5.86 1.24
CA VAL A 174 8.45 6.32 2.02
C VAL A 174 8.19 7.81 1.85
N VAL A 175 9.25 8.63 1.85
CA VAL A 175 9.14 10.09 1.67
C VAL A 175 8.67 10.42 0.26
N MET A 176 9.25 9.79 -0.76
CA MET A 176 8.80 9.89 -2.16
C MET A 176 7.32 9.52 -2.28
N PHE A 177 6.92 8.37 -1.77
CA PHE A 177 5.54 7.90 -1.80
C PHE A 177 4.57 8.88 -1.11
N ALA A 178 4.91 9.37 0.08
CA ALA A 178 4.09 10.33 0.80
C ALA A 178 3.96 11.67 0.05
N GLY A 179 5.03 12.13 -0.60
CA GLY A 179 5.02 13.31 -1.47
C GLY A 179 4.08 13.13 -2.66
N LEU A 180 4.19 12.00 -3.36
CA LEU A 180 3.31 11.66 -4.50
C LEU A 180 1.84 11.56 -4.08
N VAL A 181 1.53 10.88 -2.97
CA VAL A 181 0.15 10.76 -2.45
C VAL A 181 -0.43 12.13 -2.11
N ARG A 182 0.34 12.98 -1.42
CA ARG A 182 -0.11 14.32 -1.06
C ARG A 182 -0.35 15.18 -2.31
N ALA A 183 0.55 15.14 -3.27
CA ALA A 183 0.41 15.85 -4.53
C ALA A 183 -0.79 15.34 -5.35
N LEU A 184 -1.00 14.02 -5.38
CA LEU A 184 -2.15 13.41 -6.05
C LEU A 184 -3.47 13.89 -5.49
N VAL A 185 -3.63 13.88 -4.17
CA VAL A 185 -4.86 14.37 -3.51
C VAL A 185 -5.06 15.86 -3.79
N GLY A 186 -3.99 16.69 -3.74
CA GLY A 186 -4.04 18.11 -4.06
C GLY A 186 -4.44 18.36 -5.52
N TRP A 187 -3.80 17.67 -6.46
CA TRP A 187 -4.12 17.76 -7.89
C TRP A 187 -5.56 17.32 -8.18
N CYS A 188 -5.99 16.17 -7.67
CA CYS A 188 -7.39 15.73 -7.79
C CYS A 188 -8.40 16.74 -7.24
N GLY A 189 -8.00 17.56 -6.26
CA GLY A 189 -8.86 18.60 -5.69
C GLY A 189 -8.94 19.88 -6.53
N SER A 190 -7.87 20.22 -7.23
CA SER A 190 -7.78 21.45 -8.03
C SER A 190 -8.13 21.25 -9.51
N ASP A 191 -8.05 20.02 -10.01
CA ASP A 191 -8.34 19.72 -11.41
C ASP A 191 -9.85 19.81 -11.69
N THR A 192 -10.19 20.61 -12.71
CA THR A 192 -11.56 20.83 -13.18
C THR A 192 -11.93 20.01 -14.41
N GLY A 193 -11.03 19.11 -14.82
CA GLY A 193 -11.24 18.23 -15.96
C GLY A 193 -12.38 17.24 -15.79
N ASP A 194 -12.72 16.53 -16.86
CA ASP A 194 -13.68 15.45 -16.83
C ASP A 194 -13.10 14.22 -16.14
N TRP A 195 -13.85 13.66 -15.19
CA TRP A 195 -13.51 12.47 -14.43
C TRP A 195 -14.56 11.39 -14.67
N PRO A 196 -14.45 10.66 -15.79
CA PRO A 196 -15.42 9.60 -16.09
C PRO A 196 -15.38 8.54 -14.99
N PRO A 197 -16.54 7.92 -14.68
CA PRO A 197 -16.63 6.87 -13.70
C PRO A 197 -15.77 5.67 -14.09
N ILE A 198 -15.12 5.07 -13.10
CA ILE A 198 -14.23 3.93 -13.30
C ILE A 198 -14.89 2.67 -12.75
N ARG A 199 -14.96 1.64 -13.59
CA ARG A 199 -15.52 0.35 -13.22
C ARG A 199 -14.62 -0.34 -12.18
N ARG A 200 -15.26 -0.83 -11.12
CA ARG A 200 -14.56 -1.55 -10.04
C ARG A 200 -13.74 -2.74 -10.57
N GLU A 201 -14.27 -3.46 -11.54
CA GLU A 201 -13.62 -4.62 -12.15
C GLU A 201 -12.30 -4.26 -12.84
N LEU A 202 -12.25 -3.09 -13.51
CA LEU A 202 -11.01 -2.60 -14.13
C LEU A 202 -10.01 -2.13 -13.08
N LEU A 203 -10.47 -1.49 -12.00
CA LEU A 203 -9.60 -1.14 -10.87
C LEU A 203 -8.97 -2.39 -10.25
N GLN A 204 -9.77 -3.43 -10.01
CA GLN A 204 -9.29 -4.69 -9.46
C GLN A 204 -8.27 -5.36 -10.38
N ALA A 205 -8.53 -5.42 -11.68
CA ALA A 205 -7.61 -5.98 -12.67
C ALA A 205 -6.31 -5.17 -12.75
N SER A 206 -6.40 -3.83 -12.69
CA SER A 206 -5.25 -2.93 -12.70
C SER A 206 -4.39 -3.08 -11.43
N ASN A 207 -5.01 -3.18 -10.27
CA ASN A 207 -4.31 -3.44 -9.00
C ASN A 207 -3.64 -4.81 -9.02
N TRP A 208 -4.34 -5.83 -9.51
CA TRP A 208 -3.75 -7.17 -9.65
C TRP A 208 -2.52 -7.15 -10.55
N ARG A 209 -2.58 -6.45 -11.71
CA ARG A 209 -1.44 -6.34 -12.63
C ARG A 209 -0.26 -5.62 -11.96
N ALA A 210 -0.51 -4.55 -11.22
CA ALA A 210 0.49 -3.82 -10.46
C ALA A 210 1.10 -4.70 -9.35
N ALA A 211 0.29 -5.45 -8.61
CA ALA A 211 0.75 -6.39 -7.60
C ALA A 211 1.60 -7.52 -8.20
N ARG A 212 1.19 -8.04 -9.36
CA ARG A 212 1.90 -9.14 -10.04
C ARG A 212 3.29 -8.72 -10.50
N SER A 213 3.44 -7.56 -11.11
CA SER A 213 4.66 -7.20 -11.85
C SER A 213 5.40 -5.98 -11.29
N GLY A 214 4.79 -5.19 -10.41
CA GLY A 214 5.39 -3.92 -9.96
C GLY A 214 5.69 -3.00 -11.14
N VAL A 215 6.95 -2.56 -11.22
CA VAL A 215 7.42 -1.67 -12.29
C VAL A 215 8.14 -2.41 -13.44
N SER A 216 8.20 -3.74 -13.40
CA SER A 216 8.99 -4.54 -14.35
C SER A 216 8.27 -4.83 -15.69
N ASP A 217 6.98 -4.52 -15.77
CA ASP A 217 6.14 -4.83 -16.94
C ASP A 217 5.20 -3.66 -17.26
N VAL A 218 4.02 -3.92 -17.79
CA VAL A 218 2.99 -2.92 -18.05
C VAL A 218 2.05 -2.72 -16.88
N LEU A 219 1.53 -1.51 -16.74
CA LEU A 219 0.36 -1.20 -15.92
C LEU A 219 -0.87 -1.06 -16.82
N VAL A 220 -2.03 -1.30 -16.23
CA VAL A 220 -3.33 -1.12 -16.89
C VAL A 220 -3.96 0.18 -16.40
N ASP A 221 -4.34 1.07 -17.32
CA ASP A 221 -5.15 2.24 -16.96
C ASP A 221 -6.58 1.77 -16.65
N PRO A 222 -7.08 1.96 -15.42
CA PRO A 222 -8.42 1.48 -15.06
C PRO A 222 -9.55 2.26 -15.72
N ALA A 223 -9.26 3.37 -16.41
CA ALA A 223 -10.28 4.16 -17.09
C ALA A 223 -10.73 3.51 -18.41
N ASP A 224 -9.80 2.89 -19.15
CA ASP A 224 -10.06 2.35 -20.48
C ASP A 224 -9.50 0.92 -20.72
N GLY A 225 -8.78 0.38 -19.74
CA GLY A 225 -8.14 -0.93 -19.84
C GLY A 225 -6.87 -0.96 -20.70
N SER A 226 -6.39 0.18 -21.17
CA SER A 226 -5.17 0.26 -21.97
C SER A 226 -3.93 -0.13 -21.16
N GLN A 227 -2.95 -0.73 -21.82
CA GLN A 227 -1.68 -1.13 -21.22
C GLN A 227 -0.58 -0.14 -21.58
N ARG A 228 0.24 0.23 -20.59
CA ARG A 228 1.40 1.11 -20.77
C ARG A 228 2.60 0.56 -20.00
N PRO A 229 3.82 0.71 -20.49
CA PRO A 229 5.01 0.39 -19.70
C PRO A 229 4.94 1.09 -18.35
N ALA A 230 5.19 0.36 -17.26
CA ALA A 230 4.99 0.87 -15.91
C ALA A 230 5.78 2.18 -15.66
N ARG A 231 7.04 2.23 -16.11
CA ARG A 231 7.85 3.44 -16.01
C ARG A 231 7.19 4.64 -16.71
N GLN A 232 6.64 4.44 -17.92
CA GLN A 232 5.96 5.50 -18.64
C GLN A 232 4.72 5.99 -17.88
N ALA A 233 3.87 5.07 -17.40
CA ALA A 233 2.66 5.42 -16.65
C ALA A 233 2.98 6.20 -15.36
N ILE A 234 4.06 5.82 -14.68
CA ILE A 234 4.52 6.51 -13.46
C ILE A 234 5.10 7.89 -13.79
N CYS A 235 5.92 8.02 -14.84
CA CYS A 235 6.43 9.32 -15.28
C CYS A 235 5.30 10.27 -15.67
N GLU A 236 4.30 9.79 -16.44
CA GLU A 236 3.11 10.57 -16.78
C GLU A 236 2.33 11.02 -15.53
N LEU A 237 2.25 10.19 -14.49
CA LEU A 237 1.66 10.60 -13.21
C LEU A 237 2.49 11.73 -12.58
N VAL A 238 3.81 11.59 -12.48
CA VAL A 238 4.69 12.62 -11.91
C VAL A 238 4.58 13.94 -12.67
N GLU A 239 4.54 13.90 -14.01
CA GLU A 239 4.34 15.09 -14.84
C GLU A 239 3.00 15.78 -14.56
N ARG A 240 1.92 15.03 -14.38
CA ARG A 240 0.62 15.58 -13.99
C ARG A 240 0.64 16.21 -12.59
N LEU A 241 1.42 15.65 -11.68
CA LEU A 241 1.57 16.15 -10.33
C LEU A 241 2.56 17.31 -10.20
N ALA A 242 3.36 17.59 -11.25
CA ALA A 242 4.42 18.60 -11.21
C ALA A 242 3.93 19.99 -10.74
N PRO A 243 2.79 20.54 -11.21
CA PRO A 243 2.32 21.85 -10.73
C PRO A 243 2.02 21.87 -9.21
N GLU A 244 1.49 20.77 -8.67
CA GLU A 244 1.19 20.66 -7.24
C GLU A 244 2.46 20.45 -6.40
N LEU A 245 3.41 19.69 -6.91
CA LEU A 245 4.73 19.50 -6.30
C LEU A 245 5.54 20.80 -6.30
N ASP A 246 5.51 21.54 -7.42
CA ASP A 246 6.21 22.84 -7.53
C ASP A 246 5.64 23.87 -6.56
N ARG A 247 4.32 23.98 -6.46
CA ARG A 247 3.63 24.85 -5.50
C ARG A 247 4.05 24.58 -4.05
N ARG A 248 4.50 23.35 -3.75
CA ARG A 248 5.01 22.94 -2.42
C ARG A 248 6.52 23.04 -2.29
N GLY A 249 7.23 23.36 -3.38
CA GLY A 249 8.70 23.35 -3.41
C GLY A 249 9.32 21.94 -3.36
N GLU A 250 8.58 20.91 -3.78
CA GLU A 250 8.97 19.49 -3.65
C GLU A 250 9.28 18.83 -5.00
N LEU A 251 9.06 19.53 -6.12
CA LEU A 251 9.18 18.94 -7.47
C LEU A 251 10.57 18.32 -7.71
N ALA A 252 11.64 19.05 -7.45
CA ALA A 252 12.99 18.53 -7.66
C ALA A 252 13.28 17.29 -6.81
N GLN A 253 12.95 17.35 -5.51
CA GLN A 253 13.18 16.25 -4.57
C GLN A 253 12.42 14.98 -4.97
N VAL A 254 11.13 15.11 -5.36
CA VAL A 254 10.30 13.95 -5.73
C VAL A 254 10.77 13.37 -7.06
N THR A 255 11.13 14.21 -8.05
CA THR A 255 11.64 13.75 -9.35
C THR A 255 12.95 12.97 -9.19
N GLU A 256 13.93 13.53 -8.45
CA GLU A 256 15.18 12.84 -8.14
C GLU A 256 14.95 11.51 -7.40
N ALA A 257 14.00 11.49 -6.46
CA ALA A 257 13.67 10.29 -5.71
C ALA A 257 13.05 9.21 -6.61
N VAL A 258 12.20 9.58 -7.59
CA VAL A 258 11.60 8.65 -8.57
C VAL A 258 12.69 8.09 -9.50
N ASP A 259 13.60 8.92 -9.98
CA ASP A 259 14.71 8.46 -10.83
C ASP A 259 15.62 7.50 -10.06
N ALA A 260 16.04 7.87 -8.87
CA ALA A 260 16.83 7.02 -7.99
C ALA A 260 16.09 5.72 -7.60
N PHE A 261 14.77 5.75 -7.48
CA PHE A 261 13.96 4.56 -7.25
C PHE A 261 14.04 3.58 -8.44
N PHE A 262 13.91 4.07 -9.67
CA PHE A 262 14.02 3.21 -10.86
C PHE A 262 15.42 2.58 -10.99
N ASP A 263 16.47 3.28 -10.59
CA ASP A 263 17.85 2.76 -10.60
C ASP A 263 18.05 1.66 -9.54
N ARG A 264 17.47 1.84 -8.36
CA ARG A 264 17.56 0.85 -7.24
C ARG A 264 16.64 -0.36 -7.45
N GLY A 265 15.51 -0.16 -8.10
CA GLY A 265 14.42 -1.11 -8.18
C GLY A 265 13.54 -1.13 -6.94
N THR A 266 12.43 -1.86 -7.03
CA THR A 266 11.43 -2.04 -5.96
C THR A 266 11.98 -2.81 -4.77
N GLY A 267 11.23 -2.81 -3.66
CA GLY A 267 11.51 -3.70 -2.53
C GLY A 267 11.54 -5.17 -2.94
N ALA A 268 10.62 -5.58 -3.82
CA ALA A 268 10.55 -6.94 -4.34
C ALA A 268 11.79 -7.31 -5.17
N ASP A 269 12.27 -6.40 -6.04
CA ASP A 269 13.49 -6.62 -6.82
C ASP A 269 14.71 -6.79 -5.91
N ARG A 270 14.79 -5.98 -4.86
CA ARG A 270 15.90 -6.06 -3.88
C ARG A 270 15.88 -7.38 -3.12
N GLN A 271 14.72 -7.85 -2.71
CA GLN A 271 14.56 -9.16 -2.05
C GLN A 271 14.97 -10.31 -2.98
N ARG A 272 14.52 -10.29 -4.24
CA ARG A 272 14.91 -11.31 -5.23
C ARG A 272 16.41 -11.29 -5.55
N ARG A 273 17.02 -10.09 -5.65
CA ARG A 273 18.48 -9.98 -5.80
C ARG A 273 19.23 -10.55 -4.59
N ALA A 274 18.73 -10.30 -3.37
CA ALA A 274 19.35 -10.87 -2.17
C ALA A 274 19.30 -12.40 -2.18
N TYR A 275 18.13 -12.98 -2.48
CA TYR A 275 17.99 -14.43 -2.63
C TYR A 275 18.90 -15.02 -3.71
N GLY A 276 19.00 -14.34 -4.86
CA GLY A 276 19.81 -14.80 -6.02
C GLY A 276 21.29 -14.96 -5.74
N ARG A 277 21.84 -14.35 -4.67
CA ARG A 277 23.26 -14.43 -4.31
C ARG A 277 23.66 -15.82 -3.81
N ARG A 278 22.87 -16.40 -2.92
CA ARG A 278 23.20 -17.68 -2.25
C ARG A 278 22.01 -18.64 -2.17
N GLN A 279 20.84 -18.24 -2.65
CA GLN A 279 19.57 -18.97 -2.55
C GLN A 279 19.19 -19.29 -1.08
N LEU A 280 19.50 -18.35 -0.18
CA LEU A 280 19.17 -18.46 1.24
C LEU A 280 18.08 -17.45 1.62
N MET A 281 17.00 -17.91 2.23
CA MET A 281 15.92 -17.03 2.71
C MET A 281 16.40 -16.07 3.82
N ALA A 282 17.44 -16.44 4.55
CA ALA A 282 18.09 -15.56 5.51
C ALA A 282 18.60 -14.25 4.87
N ASP A 283 19.12 -14.30 3.63
CA ASP A 283 19.57 -13.10 2.91
C ASP A 283 18.42 -12.17 2.56
N VAL A 284 17.23 -12.74 2.29
CA VAL A 284 16.01 -11.96 2.05
C VAL A 284 15.56 -11.26 3.33
N VAL A 285 15.56 -11.96 4.45
CA VAL A 285 15.23 -11.38 5.76
C VAL A 285 16.20 -10.26 6.12
N ASP A 286 17.50 -10.47 5.92
CA ASP A 286 18.53 -9.45 6.16
C ASP A 286 18.31 -8.22 5.29
N ALA A 287 17.93 -8.39 4.02
CA ALA A 287 17.69 -7.28 3.08
C ALA A 287 16.54 -6.35 3.49
N VAL A 288 15.58 -6.86 4.28
CA VAL A 288 14.44 -6.07 4.79
C VAL A 288 14.57 -5.74 6.27
N THR A 289 15.63 -6.21 6.95
CA THR A 289 15.92 -5.89 8.34
C THR A 289 16.51 -4.49 8.46
N LEU A 290 15.94 -3.67 9.35
CA LEU A 290 16.37 -2.31 9.57
C LEU A 290 17.60 -2.29 10.47
N GLN A 291 18.64 -1.58 10.00
CA GLN A 291 19.87 -1.33 10.75
C GLN A 291 19.69 -0.19 11.77
N ARG A 292 20.68 0.06 12.64
CA ARG A 292 20.63 1.11 13.68
C ARG A 292 20.35 2.52 13.16
N ASN A 293 20.60 2.80 11.89
CA ASN A 293 20.24 4.06 11.24
C ASN A 293 18.79 4.12 10.78
N GLY A 294 18.02 3.02 10.93
CA GLY A 294 16.62 2.89 10.50
C GLY A 294 16.45 2.62 9.00
N GLN A 295 17.54 2.34 8.29
CA GLN A 295 17.56 1.92 6.87
C GLN A 295 17.79 0.41 6.76
N PRO A 296 17.44 -0.25 5.66
CA PRO A 296 17.81 -1.64 5.40
C PRO A 296 19.30 -1.78 5.21
N ALA A 297 19.83 -3.00 5.34
CA ALA A 297 21.17 -3.28 4.89
C ALA A 297 21.27 -2.95 3.39
N MET A 298 22.23 -2.09 3.03
CA MET A 298 22.50 -1.83 1.62
C MET A 298 23.02 -3.12 0.98
N GLY A 299 22.23 -3.66 0.09
CA GLY A 299 22.54 -4.87 -0.64
C GLY A 299 23.41 -4.63 -1.85
#